data_36e7103bdba9b7584cd453a2235f55e1
#
_entry.id   36e7103bdba9b7584cd453a2235f55e1
#
_cell.length_a   1.000
_cell.length_b   1.000
_cell.length_c   1.000
_cell.angle_alpha   90.00
_cell.angle_beta   90.00
_cell.angle_gamma   90.00
#
_symmetry.space_group_name_H-M   'P 1'
#
loop_
_entity.id
_entity.type
_entity.pdbx_description
1 polymer ?
#
loop_
_entity_poly.entity_id
_entity_poly.type
_entity_poly.pdbx_seq_one_letter_code
_entity_poly.pdbx_strand_id
1 'polypeptide(L)'
;MEEPRFLFASCQVGAEATVKAEIESHWPGLRGAFSRPGFVTFKVSPEARMAEGVELQSVFARTYGWCQGSLKGNHAQELAEQFWQQLAGQQGVHLHVWQRDARTPGEDGFEPSITPLATELGHVILAARQESPLPLNRRAKPGQKVLDCIVVEPGEWWIGYHQANSIAARWPGGICPAVLPDYAVSRAYLKMEEALRWSRLPIKKGDRCVEIGSSPGGSCQALLDHGLEVVGIALYTTIGCWKCLEVAFLRC
;
A
#
# COMPACT_ATOMS: atom_id res chain seq x y z
N MET A 1 1.27 -0.82 -29.86
CA MET A 1 1.72 -0.31 -28.53
C MET A 1 2.97 -1.08 -28.17
N GLU A 2 4.06 -0.39 -27.84
CA GLU A 2 5.21 -1.06 -27.25
C GLU A 2 4.76 -1.70 -25.92
N GLU A 3 5.14 -2.97 -25.71
CA GLU A 3 4.88 -3.63 -24.43
C GLU A 3 5.59 -2.87 -23.30
N PRO A 4 4.95 -2.69 -22.14
CA PRO A 4 5.59 -2.04 -21.00
C PRO A 4 6.85 -2.81 -20.61
N ARG A 5 7.98 -2.12 -20.60
CA ARG A 5 9.29 -2.71 -20.30
C ARG A 5 9.64 -2.71 -18.81
N PHE A 6 8.81 -2.06 -18.01
CA PHE A 6 9.07 -1.90 -16.58
C PHE A 6 7.84 -2.21 -15.74
N LEU A 7 8.10 -2.71 -14.53
CA LEU A 7 7.13 -2.78 -13.44
C LEU A 7 7.56 -1.82 -12.34
N PHE A 8 6.61 -1.28 -11.62
CA PHE A 8 6.85 -0.59 -10.35
C PHE A 8 6.38 -1.44 -9.17
N ALA A 9 6.96 -1.22 -8.01
CA ALA A 9 6.44 -1.71 -6.74
C ALA A 9 6.67 -0.66 -5.65
N SER A 10 5.68 -0.49 -4.76
CA SER A 10 5.82 0.27 -3.53
C SER A 10 6.05 -0.67 -2.35
N CYS A 11 6.78 -0.20 -1.35
CA CYS A 11 7.05 -0.95 -0.14
C CYS A 11 7.22 -0.01 1.05
N GLN A 12 7.40 -0.55 2.23
CA GLN A 12 7.86 0.23 3.38
C GLN A 12 9.30 0.69 3.14
N VAL A 13 9.63 1.90 3.60
CA VAL A 13 11.02 2.42 3.61
C VAL A 13 11.93 1.44 4.36
N GLY A 14 13.06 1.11 3.73
CA GLY A 14 14.03 0.13 4.22
C GLY A 14 13.80 -1.31 3.73
N ALA A 15 12.64 -1.60 3.10
CA ALA A 15 12.36 -2.92 2.53
C ALA A 15 12.76 -3.07 1.05
N GLU A 16 13.31 -2.04 0.41
CA GLU A 16 13.58 -2.00 -1.03
C GLU A 16 14.50 -3.13 -1.50
N ALA A 17 15.55 -3.40 -0.74
CA ALA A 17 16.49 -4.48 -1.05
C ALA A 17 15.81 -5.86 -0.93
N THR A 18 14.96 -6.03 0.08
CA THR A 18 14.23 -7.28 0.30
C THR A 18 13.20 -7.51 -0.81
N VAL A 19 12.44 -6.47 -1.19
CA VAL A 19 11.49 -6.55 -2.32
C VAL A 19 12.22 -6.93 -3.62
N LYS A 20 13.39 -6.33 -3.90
CA LYS A 20 14.18 -6.68 -5.09
C LYS A 20 14.61 -8.15 -5.06
N ALA A 21 15.19 -8.62 -3.96
CA ALA A 21 15.65 -9.99 -3.82
C ALA A 21 14.49 -10.99 -3.94
N GLU A 22 13.35 -10.71 -3.30
CA GLU A 22 12.15 -11.53 -3.37
C GLU A 22 11.62 -11.63 -4.81
N ILE A 23 11.41 -10.50 -5.47
CA ILE A 23 10.85 -10.47 -6.82
C ILE A 23 11.81 -11.10 -7.83
N GLU A 24 13.10 -10.82 -7.78
CA GLU A 24 14.09 -11.40 -8.68
C GLU A 24 14.24 -12.92 -8.50
N SER A 25 14.02 -13.43 -7.28
CA SER A 25 14.05 -14.87 -7.02
C SER A 25 12.85 -15.61 -7.60
N HIS A 26 11.66 -15.01 -7.53
CA HIS A 26 10.42 -15.61 -8.06
C HIS A 26 10.23 -15.36 -9.57
N TRP A 27 10.81 -14.27 -10.08
CA TRP A 27 10.65 -13.83 -11.47
C TRP A 27 12.02 -13.59 -12.11
N PRO A 28 12.70 -14.63 -12.61
CA PRO A 28 14.06 -14.53 -13.17
C PRO A 28 14.20 -13.54 -14.33
N GLY A 29 13.08 -13.17 -14.98
CA GLY A 29 13.05 -12.16 -16.04
C GLY A 29 12.94 -10.71 -15.55
N LEU A 30 12.87 -10.48 -14.25
CA LEU A 30 12.85 -9.14 -13.67
C LEU A 30 14.20 -8.78 -13.07
N ARG A 31 14.61 -7.52 -13.25
CA ARG A 31 15.85 -6.96 -12.66
C ARG A 31 15.55 -5.58 -12.09
N GLY A 32 15.97 -5.34 -10.86
CA GLY A 32 15.87 -4.02 -10.23
C GLY A 32 16.51 -2.95 -11.08
N ALA A 33 15.81 -1.84 -11.29
CA ALA A 33 16.26 -0.72 -12.14
C ALA A 33 16.40 0.57 -11.32
N PHE A 34 15.29 1.24 -11.01
CA PHE A 34 15.31 2.47 -10.21
C PHE A 34 14.91 2.16 -8.77
N SER A 35 15.43 2.94 -7.81
CA SER A 35 15.10 2.80 -6.40
C SER A 35 15.12 4.15 -5.69
N ARG A 36 14.10 4.39 -4.88
CA ARG A 36 14.01 5.46 -3.87
C ARG A 36 13.42 4.84 -2.61
N PRO A 37 13.57 5.46 -1.43
CA PRO A 37 12.88 5.00 -0.24
C PRO A 37 11.39 4.78 -0.50
N GLY A 38 10.87 3.58 -0.21
CA GLY A 38 9.48 3.20 -0.42
C GLY A 38 9.04 2.89 -1.86
N PHE A 39 9.94 2.99 -2.86
CA PHE A 39 9.60 2.80 -4.27
C PHE A 39 10.73 2.18 -5.08
N VAL A 40 10.42 1.15 -5.86
CA VAL A 40 11.36 0.47 -6.75
C VAL A 40 10.74 0.21 -8.11
N THR A 41 11.57 0.12 -9.16
CA THR A 41 11.13 -0.38 -10.47
C THR A 41 11.98 -1.56 -10.91
N PHE A 42 11.42 -2.38 -11.79
CA PHE A 42 12.06 -3.55 -12.36
C PHE A 42 12.02 -3.45 -13.88
N LYS A 43 13.15 -3.71 -14.50
CA LYS A 43 13.21 -3.93 -15.94
C LYS A 43 12.70 -5.35 -16.22
N VAL A 44 11.79 -5.48 -17.16
CA VAL A 44 11.26 -6.76 -17.65
C VAL A 44 12.12 -7.20 -18.83
N SER A 45 12.64 -8.43 -18.80
CA SER A 45 13.40 -8.97 -19.94
C SER A 45 12.44 -9.24 -21.13
N PRO A 46 12.92 -9.11 -22.36
CA PRO A 46 12.09 -9.37 -23.55
C PRO A 46 11.51 -10.79 -23.59
N GLU A 47 12.19 -11.74 -22.95
CA GLU A 47 11.79 -13.16 -22.92
C GLU A 47 10.72 -13.44 -21.84
N ALA A 48 10.59 -12.52 -20.86
CA ALA A 48 9.60 -12.67 -19.80
C ALA A 48 8.19 -12.38 -20.33
N ARG A 49 7.41 -13.44 -20.49
CA ARG A 49 5.99 -13.32 -20.86
C ARG A 49 5.17 -13.04 -19.62
N MET A 50 4.88 -11.78 -19.36
CA MET A 50 4.07 -11.36 -18.23
C MET A 50 2.71 -10.85 -18.70
N ALA A 51 1.64 -11.34 -18.07
CA ALA A 51 0.29 -10.88 -18.35
C ALA A 51 0.08 -9.44 -17.86
N GLU A 52 -0.88 -8.72 -18.44
CA GLU A 52 -1.23 -7.36 -18.02
C GLU A 52 -1.65 -7.30 -16.54
N GLY A 53 -2.40 -8.29 -16.07
CA GLY A 53 -2.80 -8.43 -14.67
C GLY A 53 -1.84 -9.26 -13.83
N VAL A 54 -0.52 -9.08 -14.01
CA VAL A 54 0.49 -9.82 -13.27
C VAL A 54 0.28 -9.71 -11.77
N GLU A 55 0.36 -10.83 -11.07
CA GLU A 55 0.41 -10.90 -9.62
C GLU A 55 1.83 -11.27 -9.19
N LEU A 56 2.57 -10.29 -8.68
CA LEU A 56 3.85 -10.54 -8.04
C LEU A 56 3.58 -11.19 -6.68
N GLN A 57 4.09 -12.41 -6.50
CA GLN A 57 4.05 -13.09 -5.21
C GLN A 57 5.09 -12.45 -4.29
N SER A 58 4.77 -11.30 -3.72
CA SER A 58 5.64 -10.56 -2.82
C SER A 58 4.94 -10.30 -1.49
N VAL A 59 5.62 -10.58 -0.41
CA VAL A 59 5.19 -10.28 0.96
C VAL A 59 5.47 -8.82 1.33
N PHE A 60 6.52 -8.24 0.75
CA PHE A 60 7.01 -6.92 1.13
C PHE A 60 6.51 -5.79 0.21
N ALA A 61 6.00 -6.11 -0.99
CA ALA A 61 5.39 -5.11 -1.85
C ALA A 61 3.94 -4.82 -1.42
N ARG A 62 3.59 -3.54 -1.24
CA ARG A 62 2.21 -3.12 -0.94
C ARG A 62 1.33 -3.11 -2.18
N THR A 63 1.83 -2.51 -3.26
CA THR A 63 1.20 -2.51 -4.57
C THR A 63 2.25 -2.50 -5.65
N TYR A 64 1.86 -2.95 -6.83
CA TYR A 64 2.74 -3.05 -8.00
C TYR A 64 1.91 -2.97 -9.27
N GLY A 65 2.56 -2.63 -10.36
CA GLY A 65 1.91 -2.52 -11.66
C GLY A 65 2.90 -2.25 -12.78
N TRP A 66 2.37 -2.07 -13.98
CA TRP A 66 3.13 -1.72 -15.16
C TRP A 66 3.53 -0.26 -15.11
N CYS A 67 4.82 0.01 -15.31
CA CYS A 67 5.37 1.35 -15.35
C CYS A 67 5.48 1.83 -16.80
N GLN A 68 4.84 2.94 -17.11
CA GLN A 68 4.90 3.56 -18.46
C GLN A 68 6.02 4.58 -18.59
N GLY A 69 6.59 5.03 -17.46
CA GLY A 69 7.68 5.98 -17.46
C GLY A 69 7.65 6.93 -16.27
N SER A 70 8.45 7.97 -16.36
CA SER A 70 8.48 9.05 -15.37
C SER A 70 8.40 10.42 -16.05
N LEU A 71 7.76 11.36 -15.37
CA LEU A 71 7.68 12.74 -15.74
C LEU A 71 8.50 13.60 -14.79
N LYS A 72 9.17 14.61 -15.31
CA LYS A 72 9.92 15.60 -14.53
C LYS A 72 9.60 17.00 -15.00
N GLY A 73 9.33 17.89 -14.06
CA GLY A 73 9.02 19.29 -14.37
C GLY A 73 8.64 20.07 -13.12
N ASN A 74 8.49 21.38 -13.30
CA ASN A 74 8.16 22.30 -12.19
C ASN A 74 6.70 22.77 -12.24
N HIS A 75 5.96 22.43 -13.30
CA HIS A 75 4.57 22.86 -13.50
C HIS A 75 3.63 21.65 -13.51
N ALA A 76 2.84 21.51 -12.46
CA ALA A 76 1.93 20.38 -12.29
C ALA A 76 0.93 20.22 -13.43
N GLN A 77 0.47 21.34 -14.04
CA GLN A 77 -0.45 21.31 -15.17
C GLN A 77 0.18 20.66 -16.41
N GLU A 78 1.42 21.01 -16.74
CA GLU A 78 2.15 20.41 -17.87
C GLU A 78 2.40 18.91 -17.64
N LEU A 79 2.76 18.54 -16.40
CA LEU A 79 2.94 17.14 -16.02
C LEU A 79 1.62 16.36 -16.13
N ALA A 80 0.49 16.97 -15.78
CA ALA A 80 -0.82 16.34 -15.88
C ALA A 80 -1.24 16.10 -17.35
N GLU A 81 -0.93 17.02 -18.26
CA GLU A 81 -1.16 16.83 -19.70
C GLU A 81 -0.29 15.69 -20.24
N GLN A 82 1.00 15.66 -19.88
CA GLN A 82 1.92 14.58 -20.26
C GLN A 82 1.49 13.23 -19.66
N PHE A 83 0.94 13.20 -18.45
CA PHE A 83 0.38 12.00 -17.82
C PHE A 83 -0.68 11.36 -18.74
N TRP A 84 -1.64 12.14 -19.22
CA TRP A 84 -2.67 11.62 -20.12
C TRP A 84 -2.14 11.22 -21.50
N GLN A 85 -1.14 11.95 -22.00
CA GLN A 85 -0.48 11.59 -23.27
C GLN A 85 0.22 10.24 -23.18
N GLN A 86 0.97 9.99 -22.08
CA GLN A 86 1.67 8.71 -21.89
C GLN A 86 0.72 7.54 -21.64
N LEU A 87 -0.42 7.78 -21.02
CA LEU A 87 -1.45 6.76 -20.80
C LEU A 87 -2.49 6.69 -21.92
N ALA A 88 -2.28 7.38 -23.04
CA ALA A 88 -3.17 7.30 -24.19
C ALA A 88 -3.37 5.84 -24.62
N GLY A 89 -4.62 5.39 -24.67
CA GLY A 89 -4.99 4.01 -24.97
C GLY A 89 -5.11 3.09 -23.74
N GLN A 90 -4.77 3.54 -22.53
CA GLN A 90 -5.05 2.80 -21.32
C GLN A 90 -6.47 3.11 -20.81
N GLN A 91 -7.34 2.10 -20.85
CA GLN A 91 -8.73 2.23 -20.39
C GLN A 91 -8.83 1.93 -18.89
N GLY A 92 -8.34 2.83 -18.05
CA GLY A 92 -8.50 2.75 -16.60
C GLY A 92 -9.87 3.28 -16.15
N VAL A 93 -10.42 2.70 -15.09
CA VAL A 93 -11.71 3.12 -14.49
C VAL A 93 -11.55 3.79 -13.13
N HIS A 94 -10.33 3.90 -12.62
CA HIS A 94 -9.93 4.64 -11.42
C HIS A 94 -8.62 5.37 -11.68
N LEU A 95 -8.42 6.49 -10.99
CA LEU A 95 -7.15 7.18 -10.87
C LEU A 95 -6.68 7.09 -9.42
N HIS A 96 -5.52 6.49 -9.19
CA HIS A 96 -4.84 6.51 -7.92
C HIS A 96 -3.63 7.42 -7.99
N VAL A 97 -3.59 8.43 -7.13
CA VAL A 97 -2.47 9.35 -6.97
C VAL A 97 -1.99 9.23 -5.53
N TRP A 98 -0.75 8.84 -5.37
CA TRP A 98 -0.17 8.59 -4.07
C TRP A 98 1.32 8.94 -4.05
N GLN A 99 1.79 9.34 -2.89
CA GLN A 99 3.19 9.68 -2.68
C GLN A 99 3.91 8.48 -2.08
N ARG A 100 5.13 8.21 -2.53
CA ARG A 100 5.98 7.21 -1.88
C ARG A 100 6.19 7.57 -0.41
N ASP A 101 6.37 6.57 0.43
CA ASP A 101 6.74 6.83 1.83
C ASP A 101 8.12 7.52 1.88
N ALA A 102 8.22 8.57 2.68
CA ALA A 102 9.46 9.26 2.93
C ALA A 102 10.16 8.77 4.20
N ARG A 103 9.44 8.10 5.11
CA ARG A 103 9.88 7.64 6.42
C ARG A 103 9.37 6.24 6.73
N THR A 104 9.98 5.63 7.73
CA THR A 104 9.49 4.37 8.28
C THR A 104 8.20 4.61 9.08
N PRO A 105 7.17 3.75 8.94
CA PRO A 105 5.95 3.88 9.74
C PRO A 105 6.24 3.95 11.24
N GLY A 106 5.72 4.99 11.91
CA GLY A 106 5.93 5.31 13.33
C GLY A 106 7.11 6.21 13.63
N GLU A 107 8.01 6.44 12.69
CA GLU A 107 9.10 7.39 12.83
C GLU A 107 8.53 8.82 12.87
N ASP A 108 8.78 9.55 13.96
CA ASP A 108 8.22 10.89 14.21
C ASP A 108 6.69 10.98 13.99
N GLY A 109 5.96 9.90 14.30
CA GLY A 109 4.51 9.83 14.13
C GLY A 109 4.05 9.63 12.69
N PHE A 110 4.95 9.35 11.76
CA PHE A 110 4.59 9.09 10.37
C PHE A 110 3.76 7.81 10.23
N GLU A 111 2.63 7.92 9.54
CA GLU A 111 1.84 6.77 9.07
C GLU A 111 1.58 6.89 7.58
N PRO A 112 1.72 5.79 6.81
CA PRO A 112 1.38 5.78 5.40
C PRO A 112 -0.06 6.23 5.17
N SER A 113 -0.23 7.23 4.32
CA SER A 113 -1.55 7.80 4.01
C SER A 113 -1.53 8.49 2.66
N ILE A 114 -2.71 8.81 2.15
CA ILE A 114 -2.81 9.69 0.98
C ILE A 114 -2.56 11.11 1.45
N THR A 115 -1.45 11.69 0.98
CA THR A 115 -1.04 13.02 1.40
C THR A 115 -1.92 14.12 0.79
N PRO A 116 -2.00 15.32 1.42
CA PRO A 116 -2.65 16.48 0.81
C PRO A 116 -2.09 16.80 -0.59
N LEU A 117 -0.77 16.72 -0.76
CA LEU A 117 -0.12 16.92 -2.07
C LEU A 117 -0.63 15.91 -3.12
N ALA A 118 -0.70 14.62 -2.79
CA ALA A 118 -1.21 13.62 -3.72
C ALA A 118 -2.68 13.87 -4.10
N THR A 119 -3.48 14.35 -3.17
CA THR A 119 -4.88 14.71 -3.42
C THR A 119 -4.97 15.94 -4.35
N GLU A 120 -4.19 16.99 -4.09
CA GLU A 120 -4.13 18.19 -4.92
C GLU A 120 -3.69 17.85 -6.35
N LEU A 121 -2.59 17.12 -6.50
CA LEU A 121 -2.10 16.69 -7.81
C LEU A 121 -3.12 15.81 -8.54
N GLY A 122 -3.84 14.96 -7.82
CA GLY A 122 -4.93 14.17 -8.39
C GLY A 122 -6.03 15.02 -8.99
N HIS A 123 -6.39 16.13 -8.36
CA HIS A 123 -7.36 17.07 -8.92
C HIS A 123 -6.81 17.80 -10.15
N VAL A 124 -5.54 18.18 -10.15
CA VAL A 124 -4.88 18.79 -11.32
C VAL A 124 -4.86 17.81 -12.49
N ILE A 125 -4.52 16.55 -12.26
CA ILE A 125 -4.53 15.50 -13.30
C ILE A 125 -5.94 15.31 -13.85
N LEU A 126 -6.97 15.24 -13.00
CA LEU A 126 -8.36 15.09 -13.47
C LEU A 126 -8.83 16.31 -14.25
N ALA A 127 -8.44 17.52 -13.86
CA ALA A 127 -8.81 18.75 -14.57
C ALA A 127 -8.20 18.83 -15.98
N ALA A 128 -7.02 18.24 -16.19
CA ALA A 128 -6.38 18.15 -17.49
C ALA A 128 -6.99 17.08 -18.43
N ARG A 129 -7.91 16.26 -17.92
CA ARG A 129 -8.58 15.23 -18.72
C ARG A 129 -9.72 15.81 -19.54
N GLN A 130 -9.74 15.52 -20.85
CA GLN A 130 -10.82 15.94 -21.75
C GLN A 130 -12.07 15.04 -21.70
N GLU A 131 -11.92 13.82 -21.15
CA GLU A 131 -13.00 12.85 -21.01
C GLU A 131 -13.68 12.94 -19.64
N SER A 132 -14.69 12.08 -19.41
CA SER A 132 -15.37 12.02 -18.13
C SER A 132 -14.41 11.77 -16.96
N PRO A 133 -14.58 12.46 -15.81
CA PRO A 133 -13.68 12.32 -14.67
C PRO A 133 -13.71 10.90 -14.11
N LEU A 134 -12.54 10.40 -13.69
CA LEU A 134 -12.39 9.13 -13.00
C LEU A 134 -12.56 9.32 -11.49
N PRO A 135 -13.04 8.29 -10.76
CA PRO A 135 -12.96 8.27 -9.31
C PRO A 135 -11.50 8.42 -8.84
N LEU A 136 -11.21 9.49 -8.09
CA LEU A 136 -9.89 9.76 -7.53
C LEU A 136 -9.74 9.05 -6.19
N ASN A 137 -8.66 8.29 -6.04
CA ASN A 137 -8.26 7.62 -4.80
C ASN A 137 -9.38 6.82 -4.12
N ARG A 138 -10.33 6.29 -4.91
CA ARG A 138 -11.39 5.42 -4.44
C ARG A 138 -10.97 3.96 -4.55
N ARG A 139 -11.47 3.16 -3.62
CA ARG A 139 -11.24 1.71 -3.64
C ARG A 139 -11.77 1.09 -4.92
N ALA A 140 -10.89 0.46 -5.70
CA ALA A 140 -11.26 -0.28 -6.89
C ALA A 140 -11.96 -1.61 -6.55
N LYS A 141 -12.80 -2.08 -7.46
CA LYS A 141 -13.36 -3.44 -7.39
C LYS A 141 -12.36 -4.46 -7.92
N PRO A 142 -12.46 -5.74 -7.53
CA PRO A 142 -11.58 -6.78 -8.07
C PRO A 142 -11.55 -6.78 -9.60
N GLY A 143 -10.35 -6.88 -10.18
CA GLY A 143 -10.12 -6.94 -11.62
C GLY A 143 -10.23 -5.62 -12.37
N GLN A 144 -10.61 -4.52 -11.73
CA GLN A 144 -10.62 -3.22 -12.39
C GLN A 144 -9.22 -2.71 -12.68
N LYS A 145 -9.05 -2.08 -13.86
CA LYS A 145 -7.81 -1.40 -14.21
C LYS A 145 -7.77 -0.03 -13.56
N VAL A 146 -6.66 0.25 -12.89
CA VAL A 146 -6.37 1.49 -12.19
C VAL A 146 -5.21 2.18 -12.90
N LEU A 147 -5.31 3.48 -13.13
CA LEU A 147 -4.20 4.33 -13.55
C LEU A 147 -3.51 4.88 -12.31
N ASP A 148 -2.17 4.81 -12.28
CA ASP A 148 -1.36 5.22 -11.15
C ASP A 148 -0.50 6.43 -11.50
N CYS A 149 -0.52 7.43 -10.61
CA CYS A 149 0.48 8.48 -10.53
C CYS A 149 1.21 8.37 -9.20
N ILE A 150 2.48 8.02 -9.26
CA ILE A 150 3.33 7.85 -8.10
C ILE A 150 4.19 9.09 -7.94
N VAL A 151 3.90 9.90 -6.93
CA VAL A 151 4.66 11.11 -6.62
C VAL A 151 5.91 10.72 -5.83
N VAL A 152 7.05 10.71 -6.50
CA VAL A 152 8.35 10.44 -5.87
C VAL A 152 8.86 11.72 -5.21
N GLU A 153 8.81 12.83 -5.93
CA GLU A 153 9.03 14.20 -5.45
C GLU A 153 7.97 15.12 -6.09
N PRO A 154 7.73 16.34 -5.60
CA PRO A 154 6.70 17.21 -6.16
C PRO A 154 6.81 17.42 -7.68
N GLY A 155 8.02 17.47 -8.20
CA GLY A 155 8.32 17.60 -9.65
C GLY A 155 8.78 16.31 -10.32
N GLU A 156 8.64 15.14 -9.68
CA GLU A 156 9.01 13.84 -10.26
C GLU A 156 7.89 12.83 -10.02
N TRP A 157 7.15 12.51 -11.09
CA TRP A 157 6.05 11.56 -11.06
C TRP A 157 6.39 10.33 -11.87
N TRP A 158 6.11 9.17 -11.34
CA TRP A 158 6.12 7.91 -12.08
C TRP A 158 4.70 7.54 -12.47
N ILE A 159 4.55 7.00 -13.67
CA ILE A 159 3.25 6.75 -14.28
C ILE A 159 3.12 5.27 -14.56
N GLY A 160 1.94 4.74 -14.30
CA GLY A 160 1.68 3.36 -14.59
C GLY A 160 0.22 2.96 -14.51
N TYR A 161 0.00 1.68 -14.52
CA TYR A 161 -1.32 1.11 -14.29
C TYR A 161 -1.20 -0.30 -13.72
N HIS A 162 -2.25 -0.73 -13.04
CA HIS A 162 -2.35 -2.09 -12.56
C HIS A 162 -3.78 -2.63 -12.63
N GLN A 163 -3.94 -3.93 -12.44
CA GLN A 163 -5.24 -4.54 -12.18
C GLN A 163 -5.41 -4.77 -10.68
N ALA A 164 -6.55 -4.36 -10.15
CA ALA A 164 -6.87 -4.44 -8.72
C ALA A 164 -7.24 -5.88 -8.31
N ASN A 165 -6.34 -6.84 -8.52
CA ASN A 165 -6.59 -8.27 -8.26
C ASN A 165 -6.44 -8.61 -6.77
N SER A 166 -5.37 -8.14 -6.13
CA SER A 166 -5.17 -8.32 -4.68
C SER A 166 -5.97 -7.28 -3.86
N ILE A 167 -6.10 -7.51 -2.56
CA ILE A 167 -6.79 -6.56 -1.67
C ILE A 167 -6.01 -5.26 -1.58
N ALA A 168 -4.69 -5.33 -1.40
CA ALA A 168 -3.84 -4.15 -1.32
C ALA A 168 -3.88 -3.34 -2.61
N ALA A 169 -3.85 -3.98 -3.78
CA ALA A 169 -3.93 -3.31 -5.08
C ALA A 169 -5.24 -2.53 -5.32
N ARG A 170 -6.26 -2.73 -4.48
CA ARG A 170 -7.53 -1.99 -4.58
C ARG A 170 -7.49 -0.61 -3.96
N TRP A 171 -6.44 -0.31 -3.18
CA TRP A 171 -6.23 0.96 -2.49
C TRP A 171 -5.09 1.74 -3.13
N PRO A 172 -5.15 3.09 -3.15
CA PRO A 172 -4.05 3.90 -3.64
C PRO A 172 -2.74 3.57 -2.91
N GLY A 173 -1.69 3.28 -3.66
CA GLY A 173 -0.39 2.90 -3.11
C GLY A 173 -0.39 1.60 -2.27
N GLY A 174 -1.48 0.82 -2.29
CA GLY A 174 -1.66 -0.34 -1.41
C GLY A 174 -1.87 0.03 0.05
N ILE A 175 -2.22 1.30 0.34
CA ILE A 175 -2.38 1.82 1.70
C ILE A 175 -3.81 1.58 2.18
N CYS A 176 -3.97 0.76 3.21
CA CYS A 176 -5.26 0.57 3.86
C CYS A 176 -5.66 1.83 4.63
N PRO A 177 -6.86 2.40 4.41
CA PRO A 177 -7.29 3.63 5.10
C PRO A 177 -7.77 3.32 6.52
N ALA A 178 -6.86 2.90 7.38
CA ALA A 178 -7.10 2.77 8.81
C ALA A 178 -6.64 4.06 9.52
N VAL A 179 -7.45 4.53 10.44
CA VAL A 179 -7.13 5.71 11.26
C VAL A 179 -6.85 5.25 12.68
N LEU A 180 -5.78 5.75 13.28
CA LEU A 180 -5.46 5.49 14.68
C LEU A 180 -6.39 6.35 15.54
N PRO A 181 -7.28 5.76 16.35
CA PRO A 181 -8.11 6.53 17.27
C PRO A 181 -7.26 7.17 18.38
N ASP A 182 -7.68 8.32 18.89
CA ASP A 182 -6.96 9.03 19.97
C ASP A 182 -6.84 8.21 21.27
N TYR A 183 -7.79 7.27 21.49
CA TYR A 183 -7.76 6.37 22.65
C TYR A 183 -6.89 5.13 22.45
N ALA A 184 -6.34 4.91 21.25
CA ALA A 184 -5.54 3.72 20.99
C ALA A 184 -4.21 3.79 21.75
N VAL A 185 -3.93 2.77 22.55
CA VAL A 185 -2.72 2.73 23.40
C VAL A 185 -1.45 2.45 22.59
N SER A 186 -1.58 1.98 21.35
CA SER A 186 -0.43 1.75 20.47
C SER A 186 -0.82 1.61 19.00
N ARG A 187 0.16 1.79 18.13
CA ARG A 187 0.04 1.59 16.67
C ARG A 187 -0.29 0.13 16.27
N ALA A 188 -0.20 -0.82 17.19
CA ALA A 188 -0.64 -2.19 16.96
C ALA A 188 -2.14 -2.24 16.60
N TYR A 189 -2.93 -1.24 17.00
CA TYR A 189 -4.30 -1.04 16.55
C TYR A 189 -4.41 -1.00 15.02
N LEU A 190 -3.61 -0.16 14.35
CA LEU A 190 -3.61 -0.04 12.88
C LEU A 190 -3.23 -1.36 12.19
N LYS A 191 -2.23 -2.05 12.72
CA LYS A 191 -1.79 -3.34 12.18
C LYS A 191 -2.91 -4.39 12.25
N MET A 192 -3.66 -4.40 13.34
CA MET A 192 -4.79 -5.32 13.51
C MET A 192 -5.95 -4.95 12.57
N GLU A 193 -6.29 -3.67 12.44
CA GLU A 193 -7.28 -3.18 11.49
C GLU A 193 -6.94 -3.58 10.04
N GLU A 194 -5.69 -3.41 9.65
CA GLU A 194 -5.21 -3.81 8.33
C GLU A 194 -5.28 -5.34 8.15
N ALA A 195 -4.84 -6.11 9.14
CA ALA A 195 -4.88 -7.57 9.11
C ALA A 195 -6.31 -8.11 8.99
N LEU A 196 -7.27 -7.55 9.73
CA LEU A 196 -8.67 -7.93 9.65
C LEU A 196 -9.26 -7.65 8.25
N ARG A 197 -8.92 -6.51 7.65
CA ARG A 197 -9.37 -6.16 6.30
C ARG A 197 -8.70 -7.01 5.22
N TRP A 198 -7.42 -7.32 5.41
CA TRP A 198 -6.64 -8.10 4.46
C TRP A 198 -7.00 -9.59 4.49
N SER A 199 -7.14 -10.18 5.68
CA SER A 199 -7.38 -11.63 5.83
C SER A 199 -8.74 -12.08 5.34
N ARG A 200 -9.76 -11.20 5.34
CA ARG A 200 -11.16 -11.52 5.05
C ARG A 200 -11.72 -12.66 5.91
N LEU A 201 -11.21 -12.83 7.11
CA LEU A 201 -11.76 -13.81 8.02
C LEU A 201 -13.24 -13.53 8.27
N PRO A 202 -14.10 -14.55 8.28
CA PRO A 202 -15.54 -14.39 8.47
C PRO A 202 -15.89 -14.11 9.94
N ILE A 203 -15.25 -13.10 10.53
CA ILE A 203 -15.39 -12.72 11.93
C ILE A 203 -16.75 -12.04 12.15
N LYS A 204 -17.40 -12.40 13.24
CA LYS A 204 -18.70 -11.85 13.64
C LYS A 204 -18.61 -11.27 15.06
N LYS A 205 -19.45 -10.29 15.33
CA LYS A 205 -19.62 -9.76 16.68
C LYS A 205 -19.96 -10.90 17.67
N GLY A 206 -19.25 -10.94 18.80
CA GLY A 206 -19.37 -11.98 19.81
C GLY A 206 -18.47 -13.20 19.58
N ASP A 207 -17.73 -13.28 18.47
CA ASP A 207 -16.72 -14.32 18.31
C ASP A 207 -15.59 -14.13 19.33
N ARG A 208 -15.01 -15.25 19.77
CA ARG A 208 -13.90 -15.24 20.71
C ARG A 208 -12.56 -15.37 20.01
N CYS A 209 -11.60 -14.56 20.45
CA CYS A 209 -10.24 -14.60 19.92
C CYS A 209 -9.19 -14.53 21.06
N VAL A 210 -7.99 -14.95 20.72
CA VAL A 210 -6.80 -14.87 21.59
C VAL A 210 -5.75 -14.04 20.89
N GLU A 211 -5.27 -12.99 21.53
CA GLU A 211 -4.16 -12.17 21.08
C GLU A 211 -2.90 -12.53 21.86
N ILE A 212 -1.89 -13.07 21.16
CA ILE A 212 -0.60 -13.45 21.74
C ILE A 212 0.38 -12.32 21.56
N GLY A 213 0.98 -11.83 22.65
CA GLY A 213 1.80 -10.62 22.63
C GLY A 213 0.99 -9.34 22.78
N SER A 214 -0.09 -9.40 23.56
CA SER A 214 -1.13 -8.35 23.62
C SER A 214 -0.67 -7.01 24.22
N SER A 215 0.45 -6.95 24.94
CA SER A 215 0.94 -5.70 25.55
C SER A 215 1.46 -4.72 24.48
N PRO A 216 1.11 -3.42 24.54
CA PRO A 216 0.29 -2.71 25.54
C PRO A 216 -1.22 -2.71 25.29
N GLY A 217 -1.76 -3.50 24.33
CA GLY A 217 -3.20 -3.66 24.15
C GLY A 217 -3.81 -3.08 22.87
N GLY A 218 -3.03 -2.44 22.00
CA GLY A 218 -3.58 -1.81 20.78
C GLY A 218 -4.29 -2.77 19.84
N SER A 219 -3.75 -3.98 19.62
CA SER A 219 -4.42 -5.02 18.84
C SER A 219 -5.72 -5.49 19.52
N CYS A 220 -5.69 -5.67 20.85
CA CYS A 220 -6.89 -6.03 21.61
C CYS A 220 -8.00 -4.98 21.50
N GLN A 221 -7.63 -3.68 21.55
CA GLN A 221 -8.60 -2.59 21.36
C GLN A 221 -9.29 -2.68 20.00
N ALA A 222 -8.53 -2.86 18.91
CA ALA A 222 -9.09 -3.01 17.58
C ALA A 222 -10.07 -4.20 17.50
N LEU A 223 -9.71 -5.34 18.07
CA LEU A 223 -10.58 -6.52 18.13
C LEU A 223 -11.84 -6.27 18.94
N LEU A 224 -11.75 -5.58 20.09
CA LEU A 224 -12.90 -5.19 20.91
C LEU A 224 -13.84 -4.23 20.16
N ASP A 225 -13.29 -3.26 19.42
CA ASP A 225 -14.08 -2.32 18.61
C ASP A 225 -14.87 -3.03 17.50
N HIS A 226 -14.36 -4.17 17.01
CA HIS A 226 -15.11 -5.06 16.11
C HIS A 226 -16.15 -5.91 16.84
N GLY A 227 -16.27 -5.77 18.18
CA GLY A 227 -17.25 -6.46 19.00
C GLY A 227 -16.90 -7.92 19.32
N LEU A 228 -15.62 -8.28 19.28
CA LEU A 228 -15.14 -9.60 19.65
C LEU A 228 -14.93 -9.71 21.17
N GLU A 229 -15.01 -10.94 21.68
CA GLU A 229 -14.55 -11.27 23.05
C GLU A 229 -13.05 -11.60 22.98
N VAL A 230 -12.19 -10.79 23.64
CA VAL A 230 -10.74 -10.89 23.51
C VAL A 230 -10.10 -11.42 24.77
N VAL A 231 -9.22 -12.41 24.61
CA VAL A 231 -8.28 -12.86 25.65
C VAL A 231 -6.88 -12.42 25.22
N GLY A 232 -6.30 -11.46 25.95
CA GLY A 232 -4.92 -11.02 25.74
C GLY A 232 -3.93 -11.86 26.54
N ILE A 233 -2.88 -12.35 25.90
CA ILE A 233 -1.75 -13.04 26.54
C ILE A 233 -0.53 -12.16 26.39
N ALA A 234 0.02 -11.64 27.49
CA ALA A 234 1.21 -10.82 27.49
C ALA A 234 2.32 -11.45 28.34
N LEU A 235 3.56 -11.29 27.90
CA LEU A 235 4.73 -11.60 28.72
C LEU A 235 5.13 -10.33 29.47
N TYR A 236 5.02 -10.34 30.78
CA TYR A 236 5.59 -9.29 31.62
C TYR A 236 7.00 -9.66 32.01
N THR A 237 7.98 -8.88 31.60
CA THR A 237 9.32 -8.91 32.15
C THR A 237 9.39 -7.94 33.32
N THR A 238 9.12 -8.40 34.53
CA THR A 238 9.64 -7.72 35.72
C THR A 238 11.15 -7.92 35.76
N ILE A 239 11.90 -6.84 35.92
CA ILE A 239 13.37 -6.88 36.03
C ILE A 239 13.75 -7.93 37.09
N GLY A 240 14.25 -9.08 36.62
CA GLY A 240 14.77 -10.15 37.51
C GLY A 240 14.03 -11.48 37.51
N CYS A 241 12.90 -11.67 36.83
CA CYS A 241 12.23 -12.97 36.81
C CYS A 241 11.62 -13.32 35.44
N TRP A 242 12.10 -14.39 34.83
CA TRP A 242 11.72 -14.89 33.50
C TRP A 242 10.50 -15.82 33.53
N LYS A 243 9.52 -15.62 34.38
CA LYS A 243 8.33 -16.49 34.42
C LYS A 243 7.12 -15.80 35.07
N CYS A 244 6.42 -14.98 34.31
CA CYS A 244 4.99 -14.75 34.59
C CYS A 244 4.26 -14.60 33.28
N LEU A 245 3.48 -15.61 32.92
CA LEU A 245 2.45 -15.52 31.87
C LEU A 245 1.19 -15.00 32.57
N GLU A 246 0.84 -13.75 32.40
CA GLU A 246 -0.42 -13.23 32.93
C GLU A 246 -1.48 -13.25 31.81
N VAL A 247 -2.55 -13.98 32.05
CA VAL A 247 -3.70 -14.03 31.15
C VAL A 247 -4.68 -12.99 31.65
N ALA A 248 -4.76 -11.85 30.93
CA ALA A 248 -5.75 -10.83 31.22
C ALA A 248 -7.01 -11.10 30.39
N PHE A 249 -8.14 -11.34 31.06
CA PHE A 249 -9.45 -11.39 30.43
C PHE A 249 -9.99 -9.96 30.30
N LEU A 250 -10.00 -9.44 29.09
CA LEU A 250 -10.65 -8.18 28.78
C LEU A 250 -12.08 -8.48 28.34
N ARG A 251 -13.04 -8.31 29.28
CA ARG A 251 -14.46 -8.24 28.97
C ARG A 251 -14.91 -6.78 29.03
N CYS A 252 -15.44 -6.28 27.97
CA CYS A 252 -16.29 -5.09 27.96
C CYS A 252 -17.76 -5.49 28.00
#